data_f8f61ea3ef31beb392e70c235ddeb919
#
_entry.id   f8f61ea3ef31beb392e70c235ddeb919
#
_cell.length_a   1.000
_cell.length_b   1.000
_cell.length_c   1.000
_cell.angle_alpha   90.00
_cell.angle_beta   90.00
_cell.angle_gamma   90.00
#
_symmetry.space_group_name_H-M   'P 1'
#
loop_
_entity.id
_entity.type
_entity.pdbx_description
1 polymer ?
#
loop_
_entity_poly.entity_id
_entity_poly.type
_entity_poly.pdbx_seq_one_letter_code
_entity_poly.pdbx_strand_id
1 'polypeptide(L)'
;MKIDLTGKRAVVCGSSQGIGRAAAIQLASCGASVVLIARNEESLRKVLRELPATKKQNHNFIVADFSEPDKLKMKMHNFVSENPPVHILVNNTGGPKAGEAISAGTEEFLQTFSNHLICNHILVQALAEGMKKEKYGRIINIISTSVKQPLKGLGVSNTIRGAVASWSKTLAGELAGYGITVNNILPGATKTERLFSLFKNKAQATGRSEEEVEKEWLREIPAGRFAEPEELAYAVAFLASEYAGFINGINLPVDGGRTSCL
;
A
#
# COMPACT_ATOMS: atom_id res chain seq x y z
N MET A 1 18.30 -5.28 15.29
CA MET A 1 17.12 -6.17 15.07
C MET A 1 17.24 -6.73 13.66
N LYS A 2 17.19 -8.05 13.50
CA LYS A 2 17.20 -8.69 12.17
C LYS A 2 15.81 -9.23 11.89
N ILE A 3 15.14 -8.67 10.88
CA ILE A 3 13.83 -9.17 10.45
C ILE A 3 14.05 -10.41 9.59
N ASP A 4 13.44 -11.53 9.97
CA ASP A 4 13.45 -12.77 9.21
C ASP A 4 12.01 -13.20 8.90
N LEU A 5 11.69 -13.28 7.62
CA LEU A 5 10.40 -13.70 7.09
C LEU A 5 10.49 -15.02 6.33
N THR A 6 11.54 -15.81 6.59
CA THR A 6 11.71 -17.12 5.99
C THR A 6 10.50 -18.01 6.28
N GLY A 7 9.98 -18.67 5.26
CA GLY A 7 8.75 -19.49 5.36
C GLY A 7 7.44 -18.67 5.28
N LYS A 8 7.51 -17.35 5.35
CA LYS A 8 6.31 -16.50 5.17
C LYS A 8 6.05 -16.24 3.68
N ARG A 9 4.76 -16.09 3.34
CA ARG A 9 4.31 -15.72 2.00
C ARG A 9 3.63 -14.36 2.08
N ALA A 10 4.01 -13.44 1.18
CA ALA A 10 3.46 -12.10 1.08
C ALA A 10 2.74 -11.90 -0.26
N VAL A 11 1.58 -11.29 -0.25
CA VAL A 11 0.92 -10.69 -1.42
C VAL A 11 1.13 -9.19 -1.37
N VAL A 12 1.66 -8.62 -2.45
CA VAL A 12 1.95 -7.18 -2.55
C VAL A 12 1.23 -6.60 -3.76
N CYS A 13 0.28 -5.72 -3.51
CA CYS A 13 -0.51 -5.05 -4.55
C CYS A 13 0.19 -3.78 -5.06
N GLY A 14 -0.09 -3.38 -6.31
CA GLY A 14 0.54 -2.23 -6.94
C GLY A 14 2.07 -2.34 -6.98
N SER A 15 2.56 -3.55 -7.17
CA SER A 15 3.97 -3.92 -7.00
C SER A 15 4.83 -3.74 -8.24
N SER A 16 4.29 -3.17 -9.33
CA SER A 16 5.06 -2.94 -10.57
C SER A 16 6.04 -1.76 -10.48
N GLN A 17 5.86 -0.84 -9.52
CA GLN A 17 6.69 0.35 -9.35
C GLN A 17 6.54 0.98 -7.96
N GLY A 18 7.34 2.01 -7.66
CA GLY A 18 7.22 2.86 -6.48
C GLY A 18 7.24 2.08 -5.16
N ILE A 19 6.38 2.49 -4.22
CA ILE A 19 6.32 1.91 -2.87
C ILE A 19 6.02 0.42 -2.90
N GLY A 20 5.09 -0.04 -3.76
CA GLY A 20 4.74 -1.45 -3.86
C GLY A 20 5.91 -2.32 -4.35
N ARG A 21 6.68 -1.85 -5.35
CA ARG A 21 7.89 -2.54 -5.81
C ARG A 21 8.96 -2.59 -4.70
N ALA A 22 9.24 -1.47 -4.05
CA ALA A 22 10.19 -1.41 -2.95
C ALA A 22 9.79 -2.35 -1.79
N ALA A 23 8.50 -2.36 -1.42
CA ALA A 23 7.98 -3.26 -0.39
C ALA A 23 8.16 -4.74 -0.78
N ALA A 24 7.88 -5.11 -2.04
CA ALA A 24 8.07 -6.47 -2.52
C ALA A 24 9.53 -6.92 -2.44
N ILE A 25 10.47 -6.07 -2.89
CA ILE A 25 11.91 -6.34 -2.82
C ILE A 25 12.36 -6.46 -1.36
N GLN A 26 11.91 -5.56 -0.49
CA GLN A 26 12.32 -5.59 0.93
C GLN A 26 11.79 -6.82 1.66
N LEU A 27 10.52 -7.23 1.43
CA LEU A 27 9.97 -8.46 2.01
C LEU A 27 10.71 -9.70 1.50
N ALA A 28 11.05 -9.76 0.20
CA ALA A 28 11.86 -10.82 -0.38
C ALA A 28 13.27 -10.84 0.24
N SER A 29 13.91 -9.68 0.43
CA SER A 29 15.22 -9.57 1.10
C SER A 29 15.19 -10.07 2.54
N CYS A 30 14.06 -9.93 3.21
CA CYS A 30 13.84 -10.51 4.55
C CYS A 30 13.54 -12.02 4.50
N GLY A 31 13.37 -12.63 3.34
CA GLY A 31 13.18 -14.08 3.18
C GLY A 31 11.75 -14.52 2.85
N ALA A 32 10.79 -13.61 2.68
CA ALA A 32 9.43 -13.96 2.30
C ALA A 32 9.35 -14.41 0.83
N SER A 33 8.51 -15.40 0.54
CA SER A 33 8.04 -15.67 -0.81
C SER A 33 7.00 -14.60 -1.19
N VAL A 34 7.16 -13.93 -2.33
CA VAL A 34 6.33 -12.78 -2.71
C VAL A 34 5.49 -13.10 -3.94
N VAL A 35 4.21 -12.76 -3.87
CA VAL A 35 3.27 -12.75 -5.00
C VAL A 35 2.98 -11.29 -5.34
N LEU A 36 3.41 -10.88 -6.52
CA LEU A 36 3.21 -9.52 -7.03
C LEU A 36 1.82 -9.38 -7.65
N ILE A 37 1.10 -8.28 -7.37
CA ILE A 37 -0.18 -7.98 -8.04
C ILE A 37 -0.12 -6.60 -8.70
N ALA A 38 -0.34 -6.52 -10.01
CA ALA A 38 -0.52 -5.29 -10.77
C ALA A 38 -1.18 -5.58 -12.13
N ARG A 39 -1.47 -4.53 -12.90
CA ARG A 39 -2.15 -4.62 -14.21
C ARG A 39 -1.22 -4.99 -15.37
N ASN A 40 0.02 -4.51 -15.31
CA ASN A 40 0.98 -4.69 -16.41
C ASN A 40 1.86 -5.89 -16.17
N GLU A 41 1.67 -6.94 -16.97
CA GLU A 41 2.41 -8.19 -16.85
C GLU A 41 3.90 -8.03 -17.10
N GLU A 42 4.29 -7.23 -18.10
CA GLU A 42 5.71 -7.03 -18.43
C GLU A 42 6.46 -6.39 -17.26
N SER A 43 5.85 -5.36 -16.65
CA SER A 43 6.39 -4.72 -15.45
C SER A 43 6.48 -5.69 -14.27
N LEU A 44 5.47 -6.55 -14.08
CA LEU A 44 5.51 -7.60 -13.05
C LEU A 44 6.64 -8.60 -13.29
N ARG A 45 6.83 -9.05 -14.53
CA ARG A 45 7.94 -9.95 -14.91
C ARG A 45 9.31 -9.31 -14.69
N LYS A 46 9.43 -7.99 -14.91
CA LYS A 46 10.65 -7.24 -14.60
C LYS A 46 10.94 -7.25 -13.11
N VAL A 47 9.97 -6.86 -12.28
CA VAL A 47 10.13 -6.85 -10.82
C VAL A 47 10.36 -8.25 -10.27
N LEU A 48 9.70 -9.28 -10.81
CA LEU A 48 9.90 -10.66 -10.40
C LEU A 48 11.36 -11.10 -10.50
N ARG A 49 12.08 -10.68 -11.56
CA ARG A 49 13.51 -10.97 -11.76
C ARG A 49 14.43 -10.21 -10.78
N GLU A 50 13.94 -9.13 -10.19
CA GLU A 50 14.69 -8.33 -9.21
C GLU A 50 14.54 -8.87 -7.78
N LEU A 51 13.57 -9.76 -7.53
CA LEU A 51 13.34 -10.28 -6.19
C LEU A 51 14.46 -11.26 -5.76
N PRO A 52 15.11 -11.00 -4.61
CA PRO A 52 16.10 -11.93 -4.08
C PRO A 52 15.47 -13.28 -3.70
N ALA A 53 16.09 -14.37 -4.14
CA ALA A 53 15.64 -15.75 -3.85
C ALA A 53 16.72 -16.58 -3.12
N THR A 54 17.51 -15.92 -2.26
CA THR A 54 18.67 -16.52 -1.57
C THR A 54 18.31 -17.55 -0.49
N LYS A 55 17.05 -17.58 -0.06
CA LYS A 55 16.51 -18.47 0.97
C LYS A 55 15.50 -19.49 0.41
N LYS A 56 15.64 -19.90 -0.84
CA LYS A 56 14.74 -20.83 -1.55
C LYS A 56 13.30 -20.32 -1.64
N GLN A 57 13.10 -19.00 -1.74
CA GLN A 57 11.78 -18.39 -1.92
C GLN A 57 11.20 -18.76 -3.29
N ASN A 58 9.87 -18.92 -3.33
CA ASN A 58 9.13 -19.09 -4.58
C ASN A 58 8.30 -17.83 -4.84
N HIS A 59 8.79 -16.97 -5.73
CA HIS A 59 8.09 -15.75 -6.12
C HIS A 59 7.21 -15.99 -7.34
N ASN A 60 6.08 -15.30 -7.38
CA ASN A 60 5.11 -15.38 -8.48
C ASN A 60 4.42 -14.03 -8.68
N PHE A 61 3.53 -13.94 -9.67
CA PHE A 61 2.70 -12.77 -9.88
C PHE A 61 1.28 -13.13 -10.33
N ILE A 62 0.36 -12.20 -10.10
CA ILE A 62 -1.03 -12.24 -10.57
C ILE A 62 -1.29 -10.94 -11.32
N VAL A 63 -1.68 -11.03 -12.59
CA VAL A 63 -2.13 -9.85 -13.34
C VAL A 63 -3.58 -9.56 -12.95
N ALA A 64 -3.82 -8.40 -12.32
CA ALA A 64 -5.16 -7.98 -11.92
C ALA A 64 -5.33 -6.47 -12.02
N ASP A 65 -6.51 -6.03 -12.48
CA ASP A 65 -6.93 -4.64 -12.46
C ASP A 65 -7.96 -4.43 -11.33
N PHE A 66 -7.69 -3.46 -10.47
CA PHE A 66 -8.59 -3.11 -9.37
C PHE A 66 -9.82 -2.31 -9.82
N SER A 67 -9.88 -1.90 -11.08
CA SER A 67 -11.14 -1.41 -11.68
C SER A 67 -12.14 -2.53 -11.98
N GLU A 68 -11.71 -3.80 -11.85
CA GLU A 68 -12.50 -4.99 -12.13
C GLU A 68 -12.57 -5.92 -10.88
N PRO A 69 -13.28 -5.51 -9.80
CA PRO A 69 -13.28 -6.22 -8.51
C PRO A 69 -13.76 -7.66 -8.60
N ASP A 70 -14.73 -7.98 -9.47
CA ASP A 70 -15.21 -9.33 -9.63
C ASP A 70 -14.15 -10.26 -10.26
N LYS A 71 -13.37 -9.74 -11.21
CA LYS A 71 -12.24 -10.50 -11.78
C LYS A 71 -11.13 -10.70 -10.74
N LEU A 72 -10.87 -9.69 -9.91
CA LEU A 72 -9.93 -9.81 -8.79
C LEU A 72 -10.39 -10.92 -7.83
N LYS A 73 -11.67 -10.91 -7.43
CA LYS A 73 -12.25 -11.92 -6.53
C LYS A 73 -12.08 -13.33 -7.07
N MET A 74 -12.39 -13.55 -8.36
CA MET A 74 -12.23 -14.85 -9.02
C MET A 74 -10.76 -15.30 -9.06
N LYS A 75 -9.83 -14.40 -9.41
CA LYS A 75 -8.40 -14.71 -9.43
C LYS A 75 -7.87 -15.06 -8.05
N MET A 76 -8.32 -14.37 -7.03
CA MET A 76 -7.90 -14.65 -5.65
C MET A 76 -8.48 -15.96 -5.12
N HIS A 77 -9.72 -16.31 -5.50
CA HIS A 77 -10.31 -17.60 -5.16
C HIS A 77 -9.47 -18.75 -5.74
N ASN A 78 -9.15 -18.70 -7.02
CA ASN A 78 -8.31 -19.71 -7.67
C ASN A 78 -6.91 -19.77 -7.06
N PHE A 79 -6.31 -18.60 -6.80
CA PHE A 79 -4.98 -18.55 -6.18
C PHE A 79 -4.95 -19.23 -4.80
N VAL A 80 -5.94 -18.99 -3.95
CA VAL A 80 -5.99 -19.56 -2.59
C VAL A 80 -6.24 -21.07 -2.62
N SER A 81 -7.03 -21.58 -3.59
CA SER A 81 -7.30 -23.02 -3.72
C SER A 81 -6.06 -23.84 -4.15
N GLU A 82 -5.13 -23.20 -4.86
CA GLU A 82 -3.96 -23.86 -5.47
C GLU A 82 -2.66 -23.62 -4.69
N ASN A 83 -2.68 -22.75 -3.71
CA ASN A 83 -1.46 -22.28 -3.05
C ASN A 83 -1.52 -22.40 -1.53
N PRO A 84 -0.35 -22.56 -0.85
CA PRO A 84 -0.27 -22.49 0.61
C PRO A 84 -0.73 -21.13 1.15
N PRO A 85 -1.08 -21.05 2.46
CA PRO A 85 -1.55 -19.83 3.09
C PRO A 85 -0.64 -18.62 2.87
N VAL A 86 -1.26 -17.45 2.78
CA VAL A 86 -0.58 -16.15 2.75
C VAL A 86 -0.53 -15.61 4.18
N HIS A 87 0.59 -15.03 4.56
CA HIS A 87 0.86 -14.50 5.90
C HIS A 87 0.85 -12.98 5.96
N ILE A 88 1.19 -12.35 4.84
CA ILE A 88 1.37 -10.90 4.75
C ILE A 88 0.60 -10.39 3.53
N LEU A 89 -0.24 -9.38 3.73
CA LEU A 89 -0.94 -8.66 2.67
C LEU A 89 -0.54 -7.18 2.71
N VAL A 90 0.02 -6.67 1.63
CA VAL A 90 0.29 -5.25 1.43
C VAL A 90 -0.70 -4.70 0.41
N ASN A 91 -1.73 -4.01 0.90
CA ASN A 91 -2.69 -3.29 0.08
C ASN A 91 -2.08 -1.96 -0.37
N ASN A 92 -1.85 -1.82 -1.66
CA ASN A 92 -1.32 -0.62 -2.27
C ASN A 92 -1.87 -0.47 -3.69
N THR A 93 -2.41 0.70 -4.02
CA THR A 93 -2.94 1.00 -5.35
C THR A 93 -2.73 2.48 -5.69
N GLY A 94 -2.75 2.80 -6.98
CA GLY A 94 -2.61 4.17 -7.47
C GLY A 94 -3.73 5.07 -6.97
N GLY A 95 -3.40 6.31 -6.61
CA GLY A 95 -4.40 7.28 -6.17
C GLY A 95 -5.25 7.86 -7.32
N PRO A 96 -6.45 8.41 -7.03
CA PRO A 96 -7.30 9.08 -8.00
C PRO A 96 -6.65 10.39 -8.50
N LYS A 97 -7.29 11.03 -9.48
CA LYS A 97 -6.89 12.36 -9.95
C LYS A 97 -6.87 13.36 -8.79
N ALA A 98 -5.98 14.35 -8.89
CA ALA A 98 -6.02 15.51 -8.01
C ALA A 98 -7.23 16.40 -8.40
N GLY A 99 -7.84 17.01 -7.39
CA GLY A 99 -9.00 17.88 -7.55
C GLY A 99 -9.67 18.20 -6.22
N GLU A 100 -10.54 19.18 -6.21
CA GLU A 100 -11.35 19.55 -5.05
C GLU A 100 -12.57 18.61 -4.93
N ALA A 101 -12.97 18.28 -3.72
CA ALA A 101 -14.10 17.38 -3.48
C ALA A 101 -15.42 17.91 -4.02
N ILE A 102 -15.62 19.24 -3.96
CA ILE A 102 -16.88 19.88 -4.37
C ILE A 102 -17.10 19.82 -5.89
N SER A 103 -16.02 19.73 -6.67
CA SER A 103 -16.06 19.65 -8.13
C SER A 103 -15.90 18.24 -8.69
N ALA A 104 -15.62 17.25 -7.83
CA ALA A 104 -15.47 15.87 -8.25
C ALA A 104 -16.82 15.22 -8.55
N GLY A 105 -16.89 14.46 -9.65
CA GLY A 105 -18.08 13.67 -9.99
C GLY A 105 -18.30 12.51 -9.03
N THR A 106 -19.56 12.09 -8.85
CA THR A 106 -19.92 10.93 -8.03
C THR A 106 -19.22 9.65 -8.47
N GLU A 107 -19.02 9.49 -9.78
CA GLU A 107 -18.31 8.33 -10.35
C GLU A 107 -16.86 8.24 -9.92
N GLU A 108 -16.19 9.38 -9.69
CA GLU A 108 -14.81 9.39 -9.18
C GLU A 108 -14.74 8.84 -7.74
N PHE A 109 -15.74 9.16 -6.92
CA PHE A 109 -15.85 8.60 -5.56
C PHE A 109 -16.13 7.11 -5.61
N LEU A 110 -17.10 6.67 -6.41
CA LEU A 110 -17.48 5.26 -6.52
C LEU A 110 -16.32 4.40 -7.04
N GLN A 111 -15.67 4.85 -8.11
CA GLN A 111 -14.52 4.13 -8.68
C GLN A 111 -13.35 4.08 -7.69
N THR A 112 -13.06 5.19 -7.01
CA THR A 112 -11.96 5.24 -6.04
C THR A 112 -12.28 4.37 -4.82
N PHE A 113 -13.53 4.39 -4.35
CA PHE A 113 -14.00 3.53 -3.25
C PHE A 113 -13.85 2.05 -3.62
N SER A 114 -14.29 1.68 -4.83
CA SER A 114 -14.14 0.33 -5.34
C SER A 114 -12.67 -0.10 -5.37
N ASN A 115 -11.79 0.71 -5.99
CA ASN A 115 -10.38 0.37 -6.15
C ASN A 115 -9.60 0.27 -4.84
N HIS A 116 -9.95 1.09 -3.84
CA HIS A 116 -9.19 1.20 -2.60
C HIS A 116 -9.80 0.45 -1.42
N LEU A 117 -11.12 0.41 -1.31
CA LEU A 117 -11.77 -0.26 -0.18
C LEU A 117 -12.32 -1.62 -0.55
N ILE A 118 -13.13 -1.70 -1.61
CA ILE A 118 -13.75 -2.98 -1.99
C ILE A 118 -12.69 -4.00 -2.42
N CYS A 119 -11.71 -3.60 -3.24
CA CYS A 119 -10.63 -4.51 -3.64
C CYS A 119 -9.78 -4.95 -2.45
N ASN A 120 -9.44 -4.05 -1.51
CA ASN A 120 -8.74 -4.42 -0.29
C ASN A 120 -9.56 -5.41 0.55
N HIS A 121 -10.87 -5.20 0.65
CA HIS A 121 -11.78 -6.10 1.38
C HIS A 121 -11.86 -7.49 0.74
N ILE A 122 -11.97 -7.57 -0.59
CA ILE A 122 -11.92 -8.83 -1.35
C ILE A 122 -10.62 -9.59 -1.04
N LEU A 123 -9.49 -8.91 -1.05
CA LEU A 123 -8.19 -9.52 -0.74
C LEU A 123 -8.13 -10.04 0.70
N VAL A 124 -8.60 -9.24 1.66
CA VAL A 124 -8.65 -9.67 3.07
C VAL A 124 -9.57 -10.88 3.24
N GLN A 125 -10.77 -10.87 2.67
CA GLN A 125 -11.69 -12.00 2.74
C GLN A 125 -11.09 -13.28 2.15
N ALA A 126 -10.38 -13.17 1.03
CA ALA A 126 -9.75 -14.32 0.40
C ALA A 126 -8.62 -14.92 1.25
N LEU A 127 -7.86 -14.09 1.97
CA LEU A 127 -6.63 -14.50 2.66
C LEU A 127 -6.80 -14.75 4.17
N ALA A 128 -7.82 -14.17 4.80
CA ALA A 128 -7.98 -14.18 6.26
C ALA A 128 -8.10 -15.59 6.85
N GLU A 129 -8.80 -16.50 6.20
CA GLU A 129 -8.98 -17.86 6.71
C GLU A 129 -7.64 -18.64 6.76
N GLY A 130 -6.76 -18.45 5.78
CA GLY A 130 -5.41 -18.97 5.82
C GLY A 130 -4.60 -18.38 6.97
N MET A 131 -4.65 -17.05 7.15
CA MET A 131 -3.97 -16.36 8.24
C MET A 131 -4.47 -16.82 9.63
N LYS A 132 -5.79 -17.04 9.78
CA LYS A 132 -6.38 -17.57 11.04
C LYS A 132 -5.87 -18.97 11.38
N LYS A 133 -5.80 -19.87 10.38
CA LYS A 133 -5.27 -21.23 10.56
C LYS A 133 -3.81 -21.22 10.99
N GLU A 134 -3.00 -20.35 10.38
CA GLU A 134 -1.58 -20.18 10.72
C GLU A 134 -1.35 -19.40 12.03
N LYS A 135 -2.41 -18.82 12.62
CA LYS A 135 -2.35 -17.90 13.77
C LYS A 135 -1.33 -16.77 13.57
N TYR A 136 -1.16 -16.37 12.34
CA TYR A 136 -0.26 -15.30 11.90
C TYR A 136 -0.80 -14.59 10.68
N GLY A 137 -1.07 -13.30 10.81
CA GLY A 137 -1.45 -12.43 9.70
C GLY A 137 -0.94 -11.01 9.89
N ARG A 138 -0.50 -10.39 8.80
CA ARG A 138 -0.06 -9.00 8.76
C ARG A 138 -0.71 -8.32 7.56
N ILE A 139 -1.71 -7.49 7.82
CA ILE A 139 -2.41 -6.71 6.81
C ILE A 139 -1.91 -5.27 6.93
N ILE A 140 -1.27 -4.77 5.88
CA ILE A 140 -0.62 -3.47 5.85
C ILE A 140 -1.21 -2.68 4.69
N ASN A 141 -1.87 -1.57 4.98
CA ASN A 141 -2.48 -0.71 3.97
C ASN A 141 -1.60 0.52 3.74
N ILE A 142 -1.18 0.74 2.51
CA ILE A 142 -0.48 1.98 2.11
C ILE A 142 -1.55 3.01 1.74
N ILE A 143 -1.80 3.96 2.63
CA ILE A 143 -2.86 4.94 2.42
C ILE A 143 -2.32 6.36 2.22
N SER A 144 -2.40 7.26 3.19
CA SER A 144 -1.92 8.65 3.05
C SER A 144 -1.89 9.38 4.39
N THR A 145 -1.01 10.35 4.55
CA THR A 145 -1.05 11.32 5.65
C THR A 145 -2.36 12.11 5.68
N SER A 146 -3.11 12.16 4.58
CA SER A 146 -4.42 12.82 4.51
C SER A 146 -5.47 12.23 5.47
N VAL A 147 -5.24 11.04 5.99
CA VAL A 147 -6.08 10.44 7.05
C VAL A 147 -5.99 11.23 8.36
N LYS A 148 -4.84 11.83 8.65
CA LYS A 148 -4.63 12.68 9.82
C LYS A 148 -4.93 14.16 9.51
N GLN A 149 -4.47 14.63 8.37
CA GLN A 149 -4.58 16.03 7.97
C GLN A 149 -4.94 16.10 6.47
N PRO A 150 -6.17 16.50 6.11
CA PRO A 150 -6.58 16.58 4.71
C PRO A 150 -5.62 17.41 3.85
N LEU A 151 -5.25 16.88 2.70
CA LEU A 151 -4.35 17.55 1.76
C LEU A 151 -5.16 18.36 0.75
N LYS A 152 -4.80 19.64 0.58
CA LYS A 152 -5.48 20.53 -0.37
C LYS A 152 -5.40 19.98 -1.80
N GLY A 153 -6.50 20.05 -2.54
CA GLY A 153 -6.59 19.57 -3.91
C GLY A 153 -6.57 18.05 -4.09
N LEU A 154 -6.82 17.27 -3.02
CA LEU A 154 -6.92 15.81 -3.08
C LEU A 154 -8.24 15.30 -2.48
N GLY A 155 -9.35 15.95 -2.79
CA GLY A 155 -10.65 15.77 -2.14
C GLY A 155 -11.15 14.31 -2.12
N VAL A 156 -11.24 13.66 -3.28
CA VAL A 156 -11.67 12.26 -3.39
C VAL A 156 -10.70 11.34 -2.62
N SER A 157 -9.40 11.55 -2.82
CA SER A 157 -8.37 10.74 -2.13
C SER A 157 -8.46 10.86 -0.61
N ASN A 158 -8.60 12.08 -0.06
CA ASN A 158 -8.73 12.32 1.37
C ASN A 158 -9.91 11.53 1.96
N THR A 159 -11.08 11.61 1.31
CA THR A 159 -12.31 10.95 1.73
C THR A 159 -12.15 9.43 1.75
N ILE A 160 -11.68 8.86 0.64
CA ILE A 160 -11.62 7.40 0.50
C ILE A 160 -10.50 6.81 1.38
N ARG A 161 -9.35 7.51 1.53
CA ARG A 161 -8.28 7.06 2.44
C ARG A 161 -8.74 7.08 3.91
N GLY A 162 -9.58 8.05 4.29
CA GLY A 162 -10.24 8.08 5.60
C GLY A 162 -11.15 6.87 5.82
N ALA A 163 -11.95 6.50 4.81
CA ALA A 163 -12.79 5.31 4.85
C ALA A 163 -11.96 4.02 5.01
N VAL A 164 -10.85 3.88 4.27
CA VAL A 164 -9.94 2.73 4.42
C VAL A 164 -9.32 2.68 5.81
N ALA A 165 -8.96 3.82 6.41
CA ALA A 165 -8.41 3.86 7.77
C ALA A 165 -9.42 3.40 8.83
N SER A 166 -10.68 3.83 8.71
CA SER A 166 -11.77 3.39 9.60
C SER A 166 -12.05 1.89 9.46
N TRP A 167 -12.18 1.40 8.22
CA TRP A 167 -12.34 -0.03 7.92
C TRP A 167 -11.17 -0.85 8.48
N SER A 168 -9.94 -0.39 8.31
CA SER A 168 -8.73 -1.04 8.84
C SER A 168 -8.76 -1.15 10.36
N LYS A 169 -9.20 -0.10 11.06
CA LYS A 169 -9.32 -0.09 12.52
C LYS A 169 -10.37 -1.09 13.01
N THR A 170 -11.50 -1.20 12.31
CA THR A 170 -12.55 -2.18 12.60
C THR A 170 -11.99 -3.61 12.47
N LEU A 171 -11.35 -3.93 11.33
CA LEU A 171 -10.74 -5.24 11.13
C LEU A 171 -9.66 -5.58 12.14
N ALA A 172 -8.88 -4.59 12.60
CA ALA A 172 -7.86 -4.79 13.62
C ALA A 172 -8.46 -5.37 14.91
N GLY A 173 -9.65 -4.90 15.32
CA GLY A 173 -10.38 -5.45 16.47
C GLY A 173 -10.91 -6.86 16.21
N GLU A 174 -11.54 -7.07 15.04
CA GLU A 174 -12.18 -8.34 14.69
C GLU A 174 -11.18 -9.50 14.51
N LEU A 175 -9.96 -9.20 14.04
CA LEU A 175 -8.97 -10.22 13.66
C LEU A 175 -7.87 -10.44 14.72
N ALA A 176 -7.77 -9.59 15.74
CA ALA A 176 -6.71 -9.63 16.75
C ALA A 176 -6.63 -10.99 17.47
N GLY A 177 -7.76 -11.58 17.83
CA GLY A 177 -7.85 -12.87 18.51
C GLY A 177 -7.27 -14.06 17.74
N TYR A 178 -7.04 -13.88 16.43
CA TYR A 178 -6.45 -14.89 15.56
C TYR A 178 -4.95 -14.67 15.29
N GLY A 179 -4.30 -13.74 16.00
CA GLY A 179 -2.89 -13.41 15.78
C GLY A 179 -2.65 -12.55 14.52
N ILE A 180 -3.70 -11.88 14.02
CA ILE A 180 -3.64 -11.03 12.83
C ILE A 180 -3.63 -9.56 13.25
N THR A 181 -2.69 -8.78 12.71
CA THR A 181 -2.66 -7.32 12.88
C THR A 181 -3.04 -6.62 11.58
N VAL A 182 -3.73 -5.49 11.70
CA VAL A 182 -4.12 -4.63 10.57
C VAL A 182 -3.65 -3.21 10.85
N ASN A 183 -2.69 -2.73 10.06
CA ASN A 183 -2.07 -1.43 10.26
C ASN A 183 -2.01 -0.63 8.95
N ASN A 184 -1.95 0.69 9.08
CA ASN A 184 -1.82 1.59 7.96
C ASN A 184 -0.47 2.31 7.99
N ILE A 185 0.21 2.38 6.85
CA ILE A 185 1.33 3.27 6.62
C ILE A 185 0.78 4.50 5.89
N LEU A 186 1.17 5.68 6.37
CA LEU A 186 0.79 6.96 5.80
C LEU A 186 2.00 7.60 5.11
N PRO A 187 2.19 7.36 3.81
CA PRO A 187 3.29 7.98 3.07
C PRO A 187 3.17 9.51 3.07
N GLY A 188 4.29 10.18 3.32
CA GLY A 188 4.50 11.54 2.90
C GLY A 188 4.83 11.65 1.41
N ALA A 189 5.43 12.78 1.01
CA ALA A 189 5.93 12.96 -0.35
C ALA A 189 7.10 12.00 -0.60
N THR A 190 6.85 10.96 -1.40
CA THR A 190 7.79 9.88 -1.70
C THR A 190 8.15 9.93 -3.18
N LYS A 191 9.42 9.83 -3.54
CA LYS A 191 9.96 9.86 -4.92
C LYS A 191 9.42 8.70 -5.74
N THR A 192 8.30 8.91 -6.40
CA THR A 192 7.59 7.95 -7.24
C THR A 192 7.04 8.68 -8.46
N GLU A 193 6.72 7.97 -9.53
CA GLU A 193 6.04 8.57 -10.69
C GLU A 193 4.74 9.31 -10.30
N ARG A 194 4.07 8.84 -9.25
CA ARG A 194 2.88 9.53 -8.72
C ARG A 194 3.21 10.92 -8.20
N LEU A 195 4.32 11.11 -7.47
CA LEU A 195 4.73 12.41 -6.95
C LEU A 195 5.03 13.37 -8.11
N PHE A 196 5.80 12.94 -9.09
CA PHE A 196 6.14 13.75 -10.25
C PHE A 196 4.91 14.10 -11.08
N SER A 197 3.96 13.18 -11.23
CA SER A 197 2.67 13.45 -11.86
C SER A 197 1.88 14.55 -11.13
N LEU A 198 1.92 14.58 -9.79
CA LEU A 198 1.27 15.62 -8.99
C LEU A 198 1.94 16.97 -9.19
N PHE A 199 3.27 17.04 -9.27
CA PHE A 199 4.00 18.28 -9.58
C PHE A 199 3.61 18.81 -10.96
N LYS A 200 3.67 17.96 -11.97
CA LYS A 200 3.28 18.33 -13.34
C LYS A 200 1.85 18.88 -13.43
N ASN A 201 0.90 18.18 -12.81
CA ASN A 201 -0.50 18.60 -12.81
C ASN A 201 -0.69 19.93 -12.07
N LYS A 202 -0.02 20.14 -10.92
CA LYS A 202 -0.09 21.40 -10.18
C LYS A 202 0.59 22.53 -10.94
N ALA A 203 1.72 22.30 -11.56
CA ALA A 203 2.43 23.27 -12.40
C ALA A 203 1.54 23.75 -13.54
N GLN A 204 0.92 22.82 -14.28
CA GLN A 204 -0.03 23.13 -15.36
C GLN A 204 -1.26 23.92 -14.88
N ALA A 205 -1.86 23.53 -13.75
CA ALA A 205 -3.04 24.18 -13.20
C ALA A 205 -2.77 25.60 -12.67
N THR A 206 -1.53 25.89 -12.27
CA THR A 206 -1.15 27.17 -11.62
C THR A 206 -0.29 28.07 -12.50
N GLY A 207 0.10 27.62 -13.73
CA GLY A 207 1.00 28.36 -14.62
C GLY A 207 2.44 28.51 -14.08
N ARG A 208 2.84 27.64 -13.13
CA ARG A 208 4.17 27.66 -12.50
C ARG A 208 5.06 26.54 -13.09
N SER A 209 6.37 26.62 -12.83
CA SER A 209 7.29 25.55 -13.18
C SER A 209 7.16 24.35 -12.21
N GLU A 210 7.53 23.15 -12.66
CA GLU A 210 7.56 21.96 -11.79
C GLU A 210 8.57 22.16 -10.64
N GLU A 211 9.69 22.84 -10.88
CA GLU A 211 10.71 23.17 -9.87
C GLU A 211 10.17 24.08 -8.75
N GLU A 212 9.33 25.06 -9.08
CA GLU A 212 8.69 25.93 -8.08
C GLU A 212 7.72 25.14 -7.21
N VAL A 213 6.95 24.22 -7.83
CA VAL A 213 6.04 23.33 -7.11
C VAL A 213 6.83 22.37 -6.20
N GLU A 214 7.92 21.80 -6.68
CA GLU A 214 8.81 20.93 -5.90
C GLU A 214 9.38 21.66 -4.69
N LYS A 215 9.93 22.87 -4.88
CA LYS A 215 10.46 23.70 -3.78
C LYS A 215 9.39 24.05 -2.75
N GLU A 216 8.16 24.31 -3.17
CA GLU A 216 7.03 24.55 -2.26
C GLU A 216 6.76 23.33 -1.38
N TRP A 217 6.70 22.12 -1.98
CA TRP A 217 6.47 20.89 -1.24
C TRP A 217 7.61 20.54 -0.29
N LEU A 218 8.85 20.81 -0.69
CA LEU A 218 10.03 20.59 0.17
C LEU A 218 9.98 21.46 1.44
N ARG A 219 9.49 22.70 1.33
CA ARG A 219 9.36 23.61 2.50
C ARG A 219 8.34 23.11 3.54
N GLU A 220 7.37 22.29 3.11
CA GLU A 220 6.37 21.71 4.00
C GLU A 220 6.90 20.50 4.79
N ILE A 221 8.09 19.99 4.45
CA ILE A 221 8.65 18.77 5.05
C ILE A 221 9.80 19.18 5.98
N PRO A 222 9.68 19.03 7.30
CA PRO A 222 10.75 19.39 8.26
C PRO A 222 12.08 18.69 7.97
N ALA A 223 12.05 17.44 7.47
CA ALA A 223 13.27 16.71 7.07
C ALA A 223 13.97 17.30 5.82
N GLY A 224 13.39 18.30 5.13
CA GLY A 224 13.98 19.00 3.98
C GLY A 224 14.19 18.18 2.73
N ARG A 225 13.60 16.99 2.65
CA ARG A 225 13.71 16.08 1.49
C ARG A 225 12.47 15.22 1.31
N PHE A 226 12.30 14.68 0.11
CA PHE A 226 11.33 13.62 -0.14
C PHE A 226 11.85 12.27 0.38
N ALA A 227 10.92 11.39 0.75
CA ALA A 227 11.27 10.02 1.10
C ALA A 227 11.65 9.21 -0.15
N GLU A 228 12.56 8.26 0.02
CA GLU A 228 12.76 7.20 -0.96
C GLU A 228 11.72 6.09 -0.74
N PRO A 229 11.27 5.36 -1.78
CA PRO A 229 10.32 4.26 -1.64
C PRO A 229 10.77 3.18 -0.65
N GLU A 230 12.06 2.99 -0.50
CA GLU A 230 12.69 2.03 0.41
C GLU A 230 12.42 2.38 1.88
N GLU A 231 12.30 3.65 2.23
CA GLU A 231 12.00 4.08 3.60
C GLU A 231 10.59 3.64 4.03
N LEU A 232 9.63 3.63 3.09
CA LEU A 232 8.29 3.07 3.31
C LEU A 232 8.36 1.53 3.37
N ALA A 233 9.19 0.92 2.55
CA ALA A 233 9.37 -0.53 2.51
C ALA A 233 9.97 -1.08 3.82
N TYR A 234 10.86 -0.34 4.49
CA TYR A 234 11.38 -0.70 5.81
C TYR A 234 10.27 -0.72 6.87
N ALA A 235 9.36 0.26 6.84
CA ALA A 235 8.20 0.27 7.73
C ALA A 235 7.25 -0.90 7.43
N VAL A 236 7.03 -1.26 6.15
CA VAL A 236 6.30 -2.46 5.75
C VAL A 236 6.94 -3.71 6.32
N ALA A 237 8.25 -3.89 6.17
CA ALA A 237 8.97 -5.07 6.67
C ALA A 237 8.90 -5.18 8.20
N PHE A 238 9.00 -4.05 8.91
CA PHE A 238 8.85 -4.02 10.36
C PHE A 238 7.44 -4.44 10.78
N LEU A 239 6.39 -3.85 10.20
CA LEU A 239 5.00 -4.22 10.52
C LEU A 239 4.66 -5.65 10.09
N ALA A 240 5.35 -6.18 9.08
CA ALA A 240 5.21 -7.57 8.63
C ALA A 240 5.89 -8.57 9.58
N SER A 241 6.75 -8.14 10.47
CA SER A 241 7.56 -9.01 11.34
C SER A 241 6.82 -9.47 12.60
N GLU A 242 7.44 -10.40 13.33
CA GLU A 242 6.98 -10.82 14.65
C GLU A 242 7.13 -9.72 15.70
N TYR A 243 8.10 -8.81 15.51
CA TYR A 243 8.35 -7.68 16.43
C TYR A 243 7.19 -6.69 16.50
N ALA A 244 6.35 -6.64 15.47
CA ALA A 244 5.16 -5.79 15.42
C ALA A 244 3.87 -6.53 15.84
N GLY A 245 3.98 -7.72 16.44
CA GLY A 245 2.81 -8.54 16.77
C GLY A 245 1.82 -7.90 17.76
N PHE A 246 2.24 -6.90 18.53
CA PHE A 246 1.38 -6.14 19.44
C PHE A 246 1.03 -4.74 18.95
N ILE A 247 1.47 -4.39 17.73
CA ILE A 247 1.11 -3.14 17.05
C ILE A 247 -0.09 -3.43 16.15
N ASN A 248 -1.28 -2.90 16.52
CA ASN A 248 -2.50 -3.22 15.81
C ASN A 248 -3.45 -2.01 15.73
N GLY A 249 -3.98 -1.76 14.55
CA GLY A 249 -4.95 -0.70 14.29
C GLY A 249 -4.35 0.71 14.31
N ILE A 250 -3.05 0.88 14.00
CA ILE A 250 -2.39 2.18 13.97
C ILE A 250 -2.39 2.81 12.58
N ASN A 251 -2.25 4.13 12.58
CA ASN A 251 -1.91 4.94 11.42
C ASN A 251 -0.48 5.45 11.62
N LEU A 252 0.50 4.85 10.94
CA LEU A 252 1.92 5.15 11.05
C LEU A 252 2.37 6.15 9.97
N PRO A 253 2.59 7.44 10.28
CA PRO A 253 3.17 8.38 9.33
C PRO A 253 4.64 8.03 9.03
N VAL A 254 4.99 8.08 7.75
CA VAL A 254 6.37 8.02 7.25
C VAL A 254 6.51 9.20 6.29
N ASP A 255 6.73 10.39 6.83
CA ASP A 255 6.49 11.65 6.12
C ASP A 255 7.51 12.77 6.40
N GLY A 256 8.60 12.48 7.11
CA GLY A 256 9.64 13.45 7.43
C GLY A 256 9.17 14.57 8.37
N GLY A 257 8.11 14.33 9.17
CA GLY A 257 7.54 15.29 10.11
C GLY A 257 6.53 16.26 9.48
N ARG A 258 6.06 16.00 8.25
CA ARG A 258 5.12 16.88 7.55
C ARG A 258 3.76 17.01 8.24
N THR A 259 3.26 15.91 8.82
CA THR A 259 1.98 15.90 9.53
C THR A 259 2.15 16.59 10.87
N SER A 260 1.41 17.66 11.12
CA SER A 260 1.54 18.50 12.32
C SER A 260 0.61 18.10 13.47
N CYS A 261 -0.34 17.17 13.25
CA CYS A 261 -1.24 16.68 14.30
C CYS A 261 -0.71 15.37 14.91
N LEU A 262 -1.04 15.17 16.20
CA LEU A 262 -0.71 13.97 16.97
C LEU A 262 -1.52 12.73 16.57
#